data_0aa8106d726d8596d7f046133f01b86e
#
_entry.id   0aa8106d726d8596d7f046133f01b86e
#
_cell.length_a   1.000
_cell.length_b   1.000
_cell.length_c   1.000
_cell.angle_alpha   90.00
_cell.angle_beta   90.00
_cell.angle_gamma   90.00
#
_symmetry.space_group_name_H-M   'P 1'
#
loop_
_entity.id
_entity.type
_entity.pdbx_description
1 polymer ?
#
loop_
_entity_poly.entity_id
_entity_poly.type
_entity_poly.pdbx_seq_one_letter_code
_entity_poly.pdbx_strand_id
1 'polypeptide(L)'
;NIKKHLVDVGEQYNMTFDEEKLNKCVKRLMDMAVDYNQNDWLPEIRTILMEELDMPRELVYLQIVAGDTYIMLNEIKWGGSEAIMAAVGQSITTVTPVEMARYVAAVANGGKVYDLRLIDSIISPDGEVLSESTPILASEIEGDGVQEYLAALRQGMSDVTKDEGTAGSFFKGEYADVGEKMGAKTGTAEKTSIDLENNAWMVAFAPYDDPQIAVCVYIPHGYSGSYCSITIREVLNYYLEHMDLDSEDIMPPSNALAY
;
A
#
# COMPACT_ATOMS: atom_id res chain seq x y z
N ASN A 1 7.61 11.41 -5.73
CA ASN A 1 8.50 11.48 -6.89
C ASN A 1 8.92 12.92 -7.22
N ILE A 2 7.99 13.87 -7.43
CA ILE A 2 8.32 15.29 -7.72
C ILE A 2 9.20 15.90 -6.61
N LYS A 3 8.86 15.72 -5.32
CA LYS A 3 9.65 16.21 -4.20
C LYS A 3 11.09 15.69 -4.24
N LYS A 4 11.26 14.37 -4.46
CA LYS A 4 12.58 13.77 -4.60
C LYS A 4 13.34 14.32 -5.79
N HIS A 5 12.70 14.42 -6.95
CA HIS A 5 13.31 15.02 -8.14
C HIS A 5 13.84 16.43 -7.89
N LEU A 6 13.04 17.29 -7.22
CA LEU A 6 13.48 18.65 -6.89
C LEU A 6 14.65 18.68 -5.90
N VAL A 7 14.71 17.74 -4.96
CA VAL A 7 15.88 17.58 -4.07
C VAL A 7 17.10 17.15 -4.86
N ASP A 8 16.98 16.12 -5.70
CA ASP A 8 18.08 15.59 -6.54
C ASP A 8 18.63 16.70 -7.47
N VAL A 9 17.74 17.52 -8.07
CA VAL A 9 18.11 18.70 -8.86
C VAL A 9 18.85 19.71 -7.98
N GLY A 10 18.33 20.00 -6.79
CA GLY A 10 18.99 20.91 -5.84
C GLY A 10 20.42 20.48 -5.54
N GLU A 11 20.62 19.21 -5.18
CA GLU A 11 21.94 18.64 -4.91
C GLU A 11 22.88 18.75 -6.12
N GLN A 12 22.39 18.49 -7.33
CA GLN A 12 23.17 18.58 -8.56
C GLN A 12 23.68 20.01 -8.83
N TYR A 13 22.91 21.02 -8.45
CA TYR A 13 23.25 22.44 -8.67
C TYR A 13 23.67 23.18 -7.40
N ASN A 14 24.06 22.44 -6.34
CA ASN A 14 24.50 22.99 -5.03
C ASN A 14 23.45 23.89 -4.37
N MET A 15 22.18 23.57 -4.52
CA MET A 15 21.06 24.22 -3.85
C MET A 15 20.49 23.29 -2.77
N THR A 16 20.10 23.85 -1.65
CA THR A 16 19.38 23.16 -0.59
C THR A 16 18.06 23.85 -0.35
N PHE A 17 16.99 23.07 -0.23
CA PHE A 17 15.67 23.61 -0.02
C PHE A 17 15.18 23.29 1.39
N ASP A 18 14.58 24.28 2.02
CA ASP A 18 13.83 24.08 3.25
C ASP A 18 12.63 23.16 3.00
N GLU A 19 12.35 22.26 3.93
CA GLU A 19 11.31 21.25 3.76
C GLU A 19 9.91 21.85 3.64
N GLU A 20 9.63 22.95 4.34
CA GLU A 20 8.34 23.65 4.27
C GLU A 20 8.15 24.32 2.90
N LYS A 21 9.19 25.01 2.40
CA LYS A 21 9.19 25.59 1.05
C LYS A 21 9.00 24.53 -0.02
N LEU A 22 9.68 23.39 0.11
CA LEU A 22 9.58 22.28 -0.83
C LEU A 22 8.17 21.66 -0.84
N ASN A 23 7.58 21.45 0.32
CA ASN A 23 6.21 20.95 0.43
C ASN A 23 5.19 21.93 -0.17
N LYS A 24 5.37 23.24 0.06
CA LYS A 24 4.55 24.30 -0.52
C LYS A 24 4.67 24.33 -2.04
N CYS A 25 5.89 24.22 -2.56
CA CYS A 25 6.16 24.15 -3.99
C CYS A 25 5.45 22.96 -4.64
N VAL A 26 5.64 21.76 -4.09
CA VAL A 26 5.00 20.53 -4.61
C VAL A 26 3.48 20.66 -4.57
N LYS A 27 2.90 21.16 -3.47
CA LYS A 27 1.46 21.39 -3.39
C LYS A 27 0.98 22.34 -4.49
N ARG A 28 1.65 23.47 -4.68
CA ARG A 28 1.28 24.46 -5.69
C ARG A 28 1.40 23.89 -7.12
N LEU A 29 2.42 23.07 -7.39
CA LEU A 29 2.56 22.35 -8.66
C LEU A 29 1.40 21.37 -8.91
N MET A 30 0.96 20.66 -7.88
CA MET A 30 -0.17 19.75 -7.97
C MET A 30 -1.48 20.50 -8.20
N ASP A 31 -1.73 21.57 -7.44
CA ASP A 31 -2.93 22.41 -7.61
C ASP A 31 -2.97 23.01 -9.04
N MET A 32 -1.83 23.51 -9.54
CA MET A 32 -1.71 24.02 -10.90
C MET A 32 -2.05 22.95 -11.96
N ALA A 33 -1.59 21.71 -11.78
CA ALA A 33 -1.86 20.63 -12.72
C ALA A 33 -3.35 20.25 -12.79
N VAL A 34 -4.13 20.54 -11.74
CA VAL A 34 -5.59 20.35 -11.72
C VAL A 34 -6.31 21.51 -12.42
N ASP A 35 -5.90 22.74 -12.12
CA ASP A 35 -6.66 23.95 -12.44
C ASP A 35 -6.34 24.52 -13.84
N TYR A 36 -5.15 24.24 -14.38
CA TYR A 36 -4.66 24.86 -15.61
C TYR A 36 -4.74 23.92 -16.82
N ASN A 37 -4.89 24.53 -18.00
CA ASN A 37 -4.75 23.80 -19.24
C ASN A 37 -3.29 23.33 -19.39
N GLN A 38 -3.11 22.09 -19.83
CA GLN A 38 -1.78 21.47 -19.95
C GLN A 38 -0.80 22.26 -20.85
N ASN A 39 -1.31 23.01 -21.83
CA ASN A 39 -0.48 23.87 -22.68
C ASN A 39 0.20 25.02 -21.91
N ASP A 40 -0.37 25.40 -20.77
CA ASP A 40 0.12 26.49 -19.95
C ASP A 40 1.01 26.02 -18.79
N TRP A 41 1.15 24.71 -18.59
CA TRP A 41 1.90 24.16 -17.46
C TRP A 41 3.37 24.55 -17.43
N LEU A 42 4.07 24.46 -18.56
CA LEU A 42 5.52 24.68 -18.56
C LEU A 42 5.93 26.10 -18.13
N PRO A 43 5.27 27.18 -18.59
CA PRO A 43 5.49 28.52 -18.03
C PRO A 43 5.17 28.60 -16.52
N GLU A 44 4.07 28.02 -16.09
CA GLU A 44 3.65 28.07 -14.68
C GLU A 44 4.59 27.27 -13.77
N ILE A 45 5.05 26.09 -14.19
CA ILE A 45 6.06 25.31 -13.46
C ILE A 45 7.31 26.16 -13.21
N ARG A 46 7.81 26.85 -14.24
CA ARG A 46 8.97 27.73 -14.11
C ARG A 46 8.75 28.85 -13.10
N THR A 47 7.57 29.47 -13.16
CA THR A 47 7.17 30.52 -12.22
C THR A 47 7.13 30.01 -10.79
N ILE A 48 6.49 28.87 -10.55
CA ILE A 48 6.36 28.23 -9.22
C ILE A 48 7.76 27.88 -8.66
N LEU A 49 8.64 27.30 -9.48
CA LEU A 49 9.99 26.92 -9.04
C LEU A 49 10.84 28.14 -8.67
N MET A 50 10.71 29.25 -9.43
CA MET A 50 11.41 30.51 -9.10
C MET A 50 10.86 31.13 -7.82
N GLU A 51 9.55 31.18 -7.65
CA GLU A 51 8.90 31.83 -6.51
C GLU A 51 9.01 31.09 -5.20
N GLU A 52 8.85 29.77 -5.23
CA GLU A 52 8.80 28.96 -4.00
C GLU A 52 10.17 28.43 -3.57
N LEU A 53 11.06 28.14 -4.53
CA LEU A 53 12.38 27.56 -4.26
C LEU A 53 13.54 28.50 -4.53
N ASP A 54 13.26 29.76 -4.90
CA ASP A 54 14.27 30.75 -5.26
C ASP A 54 15.23 30.23 -6.36
N MET A 55 14.75 29.36 -7.25
CA MET A 55 15.57 28.80 -8.32
C MET A 55 15.96 29.89 -9.35
N PRO A 56 17.24 29.97 -9.75
CA PRO A 56 17.66 30.87 -10.80
C PRO A 56 16.95 30.59 -12.12
N ARG A 57 16.66 31.68 -12.87
CA ARG A 57 15.96 31.58 -14.16
C ARG A 57 16.64 30.61 -15.12
N GLU A 58 17.96 30.63 -15.17
CA GLU A 58 18.78 29.81 -16.05
C GLU A 58 18.56 28.32 -15.78
N LEU A 59 18.37 27.93 -14.49
CA LEU A 59 18.11 26.52 -14.10
C LEU A 59 16.70 26.08 -14.45
N VAL A 60 15.67 26.88 -14.18
CA VAL A 60 14.28 26.48 -14.46
C VAL A 60 13.97 26.35 -15.95
N TYR A 61 14.82 26.85 -16.83
CA TYR A 61 14.71 26.65 -18.28
C TYR A 61 15.44 25.40 -18.80
N LEU A 62 16.18 24.70 -17.95
CA LEU A 62 16.76 23.40 -18.31
C LEU A 62 15.66 22.33 -18.40
N GLN A 63 15.82 21.41 -19.36
CA GLN A 63 14.88 20.30 -19.53
C GLN A 63 14.77 19.46 -18.26
N ILE A 64 15.91 19.13 -17.65
CA ILE A 64 15.98 18.33 -16.42
C ILE A 64 15.25 18.97 -15.22
N VAL A 65 14.97 20.26 -15.25
CA VAL A 65 14.27 20.96 -14.15
C VAL A 65 12.78 21.05 -14.46
N ALA A 66 12.36 22.04 -15.25
CA ALA A 66 10.94 22.24 -15.52
C ALA A 66 10.35 21.22 -16.50
N GLY A 67 11.12 20.71 -17.45
CA GLY A 67 10.66 19.71 -18.42
C GLY A 67 10.37 18.36 -17.76
N ASP A 68 11.28 17.88 -16.90
CA ASP A 68 11.07 16.62 -16.20
C ASP A 68 9.99 16.74 -15.13
N THR A 69 9.88 17.92 -14.46
CA THR A 69 8.74 18.23 -13.58
C THR A 69 7.42 18.19 -14.35
N TYR A 70 7.36 18.72 -15.57
CA TYR A 70 6.18 18.65 -16.45
C TYR A 70 5.83 17.19 -16.77
N ILE A 71 6.81 16.36 -17.14
CA ILE A 71 6.60 14.95 -17.46
C ILE A 71 6.03 14.23 -16.24
N MET A 72 6.60 14.42 -15.04
CA MET A 72 6.11 13.82 -13.81
C MET A 72 4.69 14.25 -13.45
N LEU A 73 4.35 15.54 -13.63
CA LEU A 73 2.99 16.03 -13.42
C LEU A 73 2.01 15.42 -14.42
N ASN A 74 2.44 15.24 -15.67
CA ASN A 74 1.61 14.62 -16.69
C ASN A 74 1.37 13.13 -16.42
N GLU A 75 2.34 12.42 -15.87
CA GLU A 75 2.21 11.00 -15.49
C GLU A 75 1.18 10.79 -14.36
N ILE A 76 1.03 11.76 -13.46
CA ILE A 76 0.07 11.66 -12.34
C ILE A 76 -1.30 12.26 -12.67
N LYS A 77 -1.46 12.88 -13.84
CA LYS A 77 -2.75 13.41 -14.27
C LYS A 77 -3.74 12.27 -14.53
N TRP A 78 -4.83 12.30 -13.78
CA TRP A 78 -5.86 11.28 -13.93
C TRP A 78 -6.66 11.48 -15.24
N GLY A 79 -6.61 10.49 -16.09
CA GLY A 79 -7.34 10.44 -17.35
C GLY A 79 -7.96 9.06 -17.60
N GLY A 80 -8.43 8.82 -18.80
CA GLY A 80 -9.06 7.55 -19.17
C GLY A 80 -8.10 6.37 -19.14
N SER A 81 -6.83 6.56 -19.53
CA SER A 81 -5.78 5.53 -19.48
C SER A 81 -5.42 5.19 -18.04
N GLU A 82 -5.26 6.18 -17.16
CA GLU A 82 -4.93 6.00 -15.75
C GLU A 82 -6.07 5.27 -15.02
N ALA A 83 -7.33 5.57 -15.37
CA ALA A 83 -8.48 4.85 -14.82
C ALA A 83 -8.47 3.37 -15.21
N ILE A 84 -8.13 3.04 -16.47
CA ILE A 84 -8.00 1.65 -16.93
C ILE A 84 -6.81 0.97 -16.24
N MET A 85 -5.65 1.63 -16.20
CA MET A 85 -4.45 1.10 -15.54
C MET A 85 -4.68 0.87 -14.04
N ALA A 86 -5.37 1.79 -13.36
CA ALA A 86 -5.75 1.60 -11.96
C ALA A 86 -6.69 0.41 -11.76
N ALA A 87 -7.66 0.22 -12.67
CA ALA A 87 -8.59 -0.89 -12.60
C ALA A 87 -7.91 -2.27 -12.72
N VAL A 88 -6.82 -2.36 -13.48
CA VAL A 88 -6.02 -3.61 -13.58
C VAL A 88 -4.91 -3.70 -12.52
N GLY A 89 -4.71 -2.67 -11.69
CA GLY A 89 -3.70 -2.65 -10.64
C GLY A 89 -2.27 -2.32 -11.12
N GLN A 90 -2.13 -1.68 -12.28
CA GLN A 90 -0.83 -1.26 -12.87
C GLN A 90 -0.68 0.27 -12.89
N SER A 91 -1.24 0.95 -11.91
CA SER A 91 -1.18 2.42 -11.79
C SER A 91 0.13 2.90 -11.18
N ILE A 92 0.29 4.23 -11.12
CA ILE A 92 1.40 4.93 -10.47
C ILE A 92 1.37 4.81 -8.93
N THR A 93 0.32 4.23 -8.36
CA THR A 93 0.17 4.09 -6.92
C THR A 93 1.26 3.19 -6.33
N THR A 94 2.02 3.73 -5.42
CA THR A 94 3.03 3.00 -4.63
C THR A 94 2.56 2.86 -3.19
N VAL A 95 2.61 1.65 -2.66
CA VAL A 95 2.14 1.31 -1.32
C VAL A 95 3.16 0.42 -0.61
N THR A 96 3.18 0.47 0.71
CA THR A 96 3.93 -0.48 1.53
C THR A 96 3.08 -1.74 1.81
N PRO A 97 3.70 -2.90 2.10
CA PRO A 97 2.96 -4.10 2.49
C PRO A 97 2.02 -3.89 3.69
N VAL A 98 2.41 -3.05 4.65
CA VAL A 98 1.57 -2.76 5.82
C VAL A 98 0.34 -1.91 5.45
N GLU A 99 0.46 -0.98 4.51
CA GLU A 99 -0.68 -0.23 3.98
C GLU A 99 -1.63 -1.14 3.22
N MET A 100 -1.11 -2.13 2.47
CA MET A 100 -1.94 -3.13 1.79
C MET A 100 -2.64 -4.08 2.78
N ALA A 101 -1.98 -4.47 3.86
CA ALA A 101 -2.62 -5.24 4.93
C ALA A 101 -3.74 -4.43 5.60
N ARG A 102 -3.49 -3.14 5.89
CA ARG A 102 -4.50 -2.21 6.41
C ARG A 102 -5.69 -2.04 5.46
N TYR A 103 -5.41 -1.93 4.16
CA TYR A 103 -6.45 -1.83 3.12
C TYR A 103 -7.34 -3.09 3.09
N VAL A 104 -6.74 -4.29 3.07
CA VAL A 104 -7.52 -5.52 3.04
C VAL A 104 -8.27 -5.75 4.35
N ALA A 105 -7.72 -5.32 5.49
CA ALA A 105 -8.43 -5.33 6.76
C ALA A 105 -9.70 -4.46 6.72
N ALA A 106 -9.64 -3.28 6.08
CA ALA A 106 -10.81 -2.43 5.89
C ALA A 106 -11.87 -3.10 4.98
N VAL A 107 -11.47 -3.78 3.92
CA VAL A 107 -12.40 -4.56 3.08
C VAL A 107 -13.05 -5.68 3.89
N ALA A 108 -12.27 -6.37 4.72
CA ALA A 108 -12.74 -7.51 5.52
C ALA A 108 -13.73 -7.10 6.61
N ASN A 109 -13.51 -5.95 7.27
CA ASN A 109 -14.28 -5.51 8.44
C ASN A 109 -15.46 -4.58 8.11
N GLY A 110 -15.83 -4.44 6.83
CA GLY A 110 -16.97 -3.63 6.40
C GLY A 110 -16.66 -2.15 6.18
N GLY A 111 -15.40 -1.79 5.95
CA GLY A 111 -14.98 -0.44 5.53
C GLY A 111 -14.30 0.41 6.60
N LYS A 112 -14.03 -0.13 7.79
CA LYS A 112 -13.39 0.60 8.88
C LYS A 112 -11.88 0.58 8.74
N VAL A 113 -11.26 1.76 8.70
CA VAL A 113 -9.82 1.96 8.61
C VAL A 113 -9.29 2.41 9.97
N TYR A 114 -8.48 1.58 10.61
CA TYR A 114 -7.87 1.90 11.90
C TYR A 114 -6.43 2.41 11.73
N ASP A 115 -5.98 3.22 12.70
CA ASP A 115 -4.58 3.60 12.78
C ASP A 115 -3.71 2.39 13.13
N LEU A 116 -2.53 2.32 12.49
CA LEU A 116 -1.58 1.26 12.75
C LEU A 116 -0.88 1.49 14.10
N ARG A 117 -0.76 0.42 14.88
CA ARG A 117 -0.04 0.41 16.15
C ARG A 117 0.84 -0.85 16.22
N LEU A 118 1.99 -0.72 16.85
CA LEU A 118 2.93 -1.83 17.07
C LEU A 118 2.86 -2.38 18.50
N ILE A 119 2.39 -1.55 19.44
CA ILE A 119 2.30 -1.92 20.86
C ILE A 119 0.82 -2.03 21.19
N ASP A 120 0.41 -3.20 21.62
CA ASP A 120 -0.95 -3.47 22.08
C ASP A 120 -1.08 -3.21 23.58
N SER A 121 -0.20 -3.78 24.36
CA SER A 121 -0.18 -3.60 25.82
C SER A 121 1.25 -3.57 26.35
N ILE A 122 1.42 -2.97 27.53
CA ILE A 122 2.65 -3.00 28.32
C ILE A 122 2.30 -3.73 29.63
N ILE A 123 3.00 -4.83 29.87
CA ILE A 123 2.77 -5.71 31.02
C ILE A 123 4.01 -5.66 31.93
N SER A 124 3.81 -5.54 33.25
CA SER A 124 4.88 -5.62 34.24
C SER A 124 5.45 -7.06 34.34
N PRO A 125 6.63 -7.25 34.91
CA PRO A 125 7.18 -8.58 35.17
C PRO A 125 6.28 -9.47 36.04
N ASP A 126 5.41 -8.88 36.83
CA ASP A 126 4.47 -9.57 37.73
C ASP A 126 3.12 -9.90 37.04
N GLY A 127 2.98 -9.57 35.72
CA GLY A 127 1.78 -9.84 34.92
C GLY A 127 0.71 -8.74 35.01
N GLU A 128 0.97 -7.61 35.65
CA GLU A 128 0.03 -6.47 35.73
C GLU A 128 0.05 -5.67 34.41
N VAL A 129 -1.10 -5.39 33.81
CA VAL A 129 -1.23 -4.54 32.64
C VAL A 129 -1.01 -3.08 33.04
N LEU A 130 0.13 -2.52 32.66
CA LEU A 130 0.50 -1.13 32.96
C LEU A 130 -0.16 -0.13 32.00
N SER A 131 -0.35 -0.54 30.76
CA SER A 131 -0.99 0.29 29.73
C SER A 131 -1.55 -0.62 28.65
N GLU A 132 -2.72 -0.27 28.12
CA GLU A 132 -3.37 -0.93 27.00
C GLU A 132 -3.66 0.09 25.91
N SER A 133 -3.38 -0.26 24.66
CA SER A 133 -3.59 0.60 23.50
C SER A 133 -4.99 0.40 22.95
N THR A 134 -5.78 1.45 22.87
CA THR A 134 -7.13 1.39 22.28
C THR A 134 -7.06 1.61 20.78
N PRO A 135 -7.75 0.79 19.95
CA PRO A 135 -7.86 1.03 18.51
C PRO A 135 -8.46 2.39 18.18
N ILE A 136 -7.80 3.14 17.30
CA ILE A 136 -8.26 4.46 16.84
C ILE A 136 -8.82 4.30 15.44
N LEU A 137 -10.12 4.57 15.26
CA LEU A 137 -10.76 4.62 13.95
C LEU A 137 -10.30 5.91 13.22
N ALA A 138 -9.49 5.74 12.18
CA ALA A 138 -8.98 6.86 11.38
C ALA A 138 -10.00 7.34 10.35
N SER A 139 -10.73 6.41 9.72
CA SER A 139 -11.78 6.72 8.75
C SER A 139 -12.68 5.50 8.53
N GLU A 140 -13.82 5.73 7.89
CA GLU A 140 -14.74 4.68 7.44
C GLU A 140 -15.11 4.94 5.98
N ILE A 141 -15.27 3.87 5.19
CA ILE A 141 -15.73 3.97 3.81
C ILE A 141 -17.24 4.19 3.85
N GLU A 142 -17.68 5.39 3.50
CA GLU A 142 -19.09 5.80 3.52
C GLU A 142 -19.64 5.95 2.10
N GLY A 143 -20.93 5.74 1.93
CA GLY A 143 -21.64 5.96 0.66
C GLY A 143 -22.79 4.96 0.47
N ASP A 144 -23.69 5.31 -0.45
CA ASP A 144 -24.82 4.46 -0.81
C ASP A 144 -24.34 3.13 -1.42
N GLY A 145 -24.83 2.01 -0.89
CA GLY A 145 -24.50 0.67 -1.40
C GLY A 145 -23.10 0.14 -1.03
N VAL A 146 -22.31 0.85 -0.22
CA VAL A 146 -20.93 0.45 0.14
C VAL A 146 -20.88 -0.97 0.70
N GLN A 147 -21.81 -1.33 1.58
CA GLN A 147 -21.82 -2.67 2.17
C GLN A 147 -22.09 -3.78 1.14
N GLU A 148 -22.93 -3.51 0.14
CA GLU A 148 -23.18 -4.44 -0.97
C GLU A 148 -21.94 -4.59 -1.85
N TYR A 149 -21.23 -3.50 -2.14
CA TYR A 149 -19.98 -3.54 -2.91
C TYR A 149 -18.86 -4.27 -2.15
N LEU A 150 -18.72 -4.03 -0.85
CA LEU A 150 -17.73 -4.75 -0.03
C LEU A 150 -18.07 -6.24 0.08
N ALA A 151 -19.35 -6.59 0.20
CA ALA A 151 -19.77 -7.99 0.19
C ALA A 151 -19.46 -8.68 -1.15
N ALA A 152 -19.75 -8.02 -2.27
CA ALA A 152 -19.43 -8.54 -3.61
C ALA A 152 -17.91 -8.69 -3.80
N LEU A 153 -17.12 -7.72 -3.32
CA LEU A 153 -15.65 -7.77 -3.36
C LEU A 153 -15.12 -8.95 -2.54
N ARG A 154 -15.60 -9.10 -1.30
CA ARG A 154 -15.23 -10.23 -0.43
C ARG A 154 -15.59 -11.57 -1.06
N GLN A 155 -16.76 -11.69 -1.71
CA GLN A 155 -17.15 -12.89 -2.44
C GLN A 155 -16.15 -13.22 -3.54
N GLY A 156 -15.78 -12.23 -4.39
CA GLY A 156 -14.75 -12.43 -5.41
C GLY A 156 -13.38 -12.78 -4.82
N MET A 157 -13.06 -12.28 -3.62
CA MET A 157 -11.84 -12.64 -2.91
C MET A 157 -11.85 -14.08 -2.39
N SER A 158 -13.02 -14.62 -2.01
CA SER A 158 -13.12 -16.02 -1.59
C SER A 158 -12.94 -17.01 -2.75
N ASP A 159 -13.21 -16.58 -3.98
CA ASP A 159 -13.08 -17.44 -5.16
C ASP A 159 -11.62 -17.59 -5.64
N VAL A 160 -10.70 -16.72 -5.19
CA VAL A 160 -9.28 -16.75 -5.57
C VAL A 160 -8.58 -18.05 -5.17
N THR A 161 -8.97 -18.65 -4.07
CA THR A 161 -8.38 -19.88 -3.51
C THR A 161 -9.11 -21.17 -3.95
N LYS A 162 -10.24 -21.04 -4.64
CA LYS A 162 -11.00 -22.18 -5.17
C LYS A 162 -10.38 -22.74 -6.46
N ASP A 163 -10.85 -23.91 -6.90
CA ASP A 163 -10.21 -24.70 -7.98
C ASP A 163 -9.87 -23.92 -9.25
N GLU A 164 -10.75 -23.02 -9.70
CA GLU A 164 -10.55 -22.19 -10.89
C GLU A 164 -9.95 -20.80 -10.57
N GLY A 165 -9.70 -20.50 -9.29
CA GLY A 165 -9.14 -19.25 -8.83
C GLY A 165 -7.65 -19.13 -9.13
N THR A 166 -7.16 -17.88 -9.17
CA THR A 166 -5.75 -17.57 -9.52
C THR A 166 -4.72 -18.17 -8.57
N ALA A 167 -5.13 -18.58 -7.36
CA ALA A 167 -4.30 -19.25 -6.36
C ALA A 167 -4.78 -20.67 -6.01
N GLY A 168 -5.85 -21.17 -6.64
CA GLY A 168 -6.51 -22.44 -6.25
C GLY A 168 -5.59 -23.65 -6.24
N SER A 169 -4.57 -23.70 -7.12
CA SER A 169 -3.60 -24.80 -7.14
C SER A 169 -2.75 -24.91 -5.87
N PHE A 170 -2.64 -23.83 -5.09
CA PHE A 170 -1.86 -23.77 -3.85
C PHE A 170 -2.68 -24.15 -2.60
N PHE A 171 -4.01 -24.22 -2.72
CA PHE A 171 -4.95 -24.48 -1.63
C PHE A 171 -5.65 -25.83 -1.83
N LYS A 172 -4.85 -26.89 -1.99
CA LYS A 172 -5.31 -28.28 -2.14
C LYS A 172 -4.72 -29.18 -1.05
N GLY A 173 -5.30 -30.36 -0.90
CA GLY A 173 -4.82 -31.31 0.11
C GLY A 173 -4.99 -30.76 1.53
N GLU A 174 -3.92 -30.71 2.28
CA GLU A 174 -3.90 -30.21 3.66
C GLU A 174 -4.29 -28.72 3.80
N TYR A 175 -4.14 -27.93 2.75
CA TYR A 175 -4.49 -26.50 2.75
C TYR A 175 -5.88 -26.20 2.17
N ALA A 176 -6.67 -27.20 1.83
CA ALA A 176 -8.01 -26.99 1.27
C ALA A 176 -8.93 -26.28 2.28
N ASP A 177 -8.88 -26.68 3.53
CA ASP A 177 -9.69 -26.09 4.61
C ASP A 177 -9.36 -24.61 4.84
N VAL A 178 -8.07 -24.23 4.88
CA VAL A 178 -7.69 -22.82 5.01
C VAL A 178 -8.10 -22.01 3.78
N GLY A 179 -8.00 -22.58 2.59
CA GLY A 179 -8.45 -21.95 1.36
C GLY A 179 -9.95 -21.65 1.32
N GLU A 180 -10.78 -22.49 1.94
CA GLU A 180 -12.23 -22.28 2.05
C GLU A 180 -12.60 -21.20 3.09
N LYS A 181 -11.75 -21.00 4.10
CA LYS A 181 -11.98 -20.10 5.23
C LYS A 181 -11.40 -18.69 5.06
N MET A 182 -10.92 -18.33 3.87
CA MET A 182 -10.25 -17.05 3.63
C MET A 182 -10.77 -16.31 2.41
N GLY A 183 -10.50 -15.01 2.38
CA GLY A 183 -10.58 -14.21 1.18
C GLY A 183 -9.19 -13.71 0.78
N ALA A 184 -8.87 -13.71 -0.53
CA ALA A 184 -7.56 -13.33 -1.02
C ALA A 184 -7.58 -12.59 -2.35
N LYS A 185 -6.46 -11.93 -2.70
CA LYS A 185 -6.23 -11.36 -4.02
C LYS A 185 -4.74 -11.43 -4.37
N THR A 186 -4.44 -12.05 -5.50
CA THR A 186 -3.09 -12.06 -6.09
C THR A 186 -2.82 -10.80 -6.88
N GLY A 187 -1.57 -10.34 -6.90
CA GLY A 187 -1.13 -9.22 -7.71
C GLY A 187 0.25 -9.51 -8.31
N THR A 188 0.42 -9.14 -9.56
CA THR A 188 1.71 -9.21 -10.26
C THR A 188 1.99 -7.83 -10.83
N ALA A 189 2.92 -7.10 -10.20
CA ALA A 189 3.29 -5.76 -10.64
C ALA A 189 4.45 -5.82 -11.62
N GLU A 190 4.21 -5.40 -12.85
CA GLU A 190 5.19 -5.43 -13.92
C GLU A 190 6.34 -4.46 -13.67
N LYS A 191 7.53 -4.86 -14.09
CA LYS A 191 8.73 -4.01 -14.10
C LYS A 191 8.99 -3.51 -15.51
N THR A 192 9.34 -2.24 -15.61
CA THR A 192 9.73 -1.61 -16.88
C THR A 192 11.09 -2.07 -17.39
N SER A 193 11.93 -2.67 -16.53
CA SER A 193 13.23 -3.21 -16.90
C SER A 193 13.10 -4.63 -17.45
N ILE A 194 13.63 -4.88 -18.64
CA ILE A 194 13.60 -6.17 -19.35
C ILE A 194 14.36 -7.28 -18.58
N ASP A 195 15.31 -6.89 -17.73
CA ASP A 195 16.19 -7.80 -17.01
C ASP A 195 15.69 -8.20 -15.61
N LEU A 196 14.52 -7.70 -15.19
CA LEU A 196 14.00 -7.95 -13.86
C LEU A 196 12.62 -8.59 -13.91
N GLU A 197 12.46 -9.67 -13.14
CA GLU A 197 11.17 -10.33 -12.96
C GLU A 197 10.16 -9.42 -12.25
N ASN A 198 8.88 -9.67 -12.48
CA ASN A 198 7.78 -8.93 -11.88
C ASN A 198 7.75 -9.08 -10.36
N ASN A 199 7.24 -8.08 -9.67
CA ASN A 199 7.00 -8.16 -8.24
C ASN A 199 5.73 -8.97 -7.96
N ALA A 200 5.83 -9.92 -7.05
CA ALA A 200 4.69 -10.73 -6.60
C ALA A 200 4.06 -10.14 -5.34
N TRP A 201 2.73 -10.03 -5.35
CA TRP A 201 1.92 -9.56 -4.24
C TRP A 201 0.76 -10.53 -3.96
N MET A 202 0.43 -10.69 -2.72
CA MET A 202 -0.85 -11.27 -2.33
C MET A 202 -1.30 -10.68 -1.01
N VAL A 203 -2.58 -10.38 -0.92
CA VAL A 203 -3.27 -10.00 0.30
C VAL A 203 -4.31 -11.03 0.64
N ALA A 204 -4.57 -11.23 1.92
CA ALA A 204 -5.58 -12.17 2.39
C ALA A 204 -6.14 -11.74 3.75
N PHE A 205 -7.31 -12.25 4.08
CA PHE A 205 -7.89 -12.16 5.43
C PHE A 205 -8.57 -13.48 5.79
N ALA A 206 -8.62 -13.79 7.06
CA ALA A 206 -9.29 -14.96 7.61
C ALA A 206 -9.76 -14.72 9.07
N PRO A 207 -10.73 -15.50 9.60
CA PRO A 207 -11.68 -16.30 8.86
C PRO A 207 -12.56 -15.46 7.91
N TYR A 208 -13.15 -16.07 6.89
CA TYR A 208 -13.97 -15.33 5.92
C TYR A 208 -15.23 -14.71 6.55
N ASP A 209 -15.92 -15.45 7.40
CA ASP A 209 -17.17 -15.01 8.00
C ASP A 209 -16.97 -14.03 9.15
N ASP A 210 -15.92 -14.18 9.95
CA ASP A 210 -15.55 -13.30 11.05
C ASP A 210 -14.05 -12.97 11.00
N PRO A 211 -13.64 -12.00 10.17
CA PRO A 211 -12.23 -11.68 9.94
C PRO A 211 -11.47 -11.23 11.19
N GLN A 212 -10.43 -11.96 11.55
CA GLN A 212 -9.57 -11.69 12.70
C GLN A 212 -8.15 -11.28 12.32
N ILE A 213 -7.67 -11.72 11.13
CA ILE A 213 -6.32 -11.44 10.66
C ILE A 213 -6.34 -10.98 9.20
N ALA A 214 -5.51 -10.00 8.88
CA ALA A 214 -5.22 -9.56 7.53
C ALA A 214 -3.72 -9.69 7.26
N VAL A 215 -3.36 -10.25 6.11
CA VAL A 215 -1.97 -10.54 5.73
C VAL A 215 -1.68 -9.95 4.37
N CYS A 216 -0.49 -9.37 4.21
CA CYS A 216 0.07 -8.99 2.93
C CYS A 216 1.45 -9.59 2.76
N VAL A 217 1.67 -10.27 1.65
CA VAL A 217 2.99 -10.81 1.25
C VAL A 217 3.45 -10.10 0.00
N TYR A 218 4.68 -9.62 0.04
CA TYR A 218 5.39 -9.01 -1.09
C TYR A 218 6.72 -9.71 -1.31
N ILE A 219 6.95 -10.18 -2.53
CA ILE A 219 8.22 -10.80 -2.95
C ILE A 219 8.78 -9.98 -4.11
N PRO A 220 9.87 -9.20 -3.89
CA PRO A 220 10.58 -8.52 -4.96
C PRO A 220 11.05 -9.56 -5.99
N HIS A 221 10.82 -9.29 -7.28
CA HIS A 221 11.19 -10.19 -8.36
C HIS A 221 10.62 -11.61 -8.23
N GLY A 222 9.44 -11.74 -7.59
CA GLY A 222 8.78 -13.01 -7.28
C GLY A 222 8.03 -13.65 -8.45
N TYR A 223 8.18 -13.14 -9.68
CA TYR A 223 7.61 -13.65 -10.93
C TYR A 223 6.08 -13.52 -11.01
N SER A 224 5.33 -14.16 -10.11
CA SER A 224 3.86 -14.16 -10.11
C SER A 224 3.31 -14.06 -8.69
N GLY A 225 2.25 -13.26 -8.53
CA GLY A 225 1.56 -13.08 -7.25
C GLY A 225 1.03 -14.38 -6.64
N SER A 226 0.73 -15.40 -7.46
CA SER A 226 0.28 -16.69 -6.96
C SER A 226 1.32 -17.43 -6.11
N TYR A 227 2.62 -17.16 -6.29
CA TYR A 227 3.67 -17.75 -5.43
C TYR A 227 3.66 -17.23 -3.99
N CYS A 228 3.09 -16.05 -3.74
CA CYS A 228 2.88 -15.56 -2.38
C CYS A 228 1.93 -16.46 -1.56
N SER A 229 1.12 -17.29 -2.23
CA SER A 229 0.22 -18.25 -1.59
C SER A 229 0.94 -19.23 -0.68
N ILE A 230 2.20 -19.57 -1.01
CA ILE A 230 3.00 -20.51 -0.20
C ILE A 230 3.21 -19.95 1.21
N THR A 231 3.51 -18.66 1.33
CA THR A 231 3.67 -17.99 2.63
C THR A 231 2.32 -17.73 3.31
N ILE A 232 1.33 -17.26 2.55
CA ILE A 232 0.00 -16.91 3.10
C ILE A 232 -0.69 -18.13 3.71
N ARG A 233 -0.68 -19.28 3.02
CA ARG A 233 -1.34 -20.50 3.52
C ARG A 233 -0.71 -20.99 4.82
N GLU A 234 0.63 -20.92 4.96
CA GLU A 234 1.32 -21.31 6.20
C GLU A 234 0.95 -20.38 7.37
N VAL A 235 0.98 -19.06 7.12
CA VAL A 235 0.63 -18.08 8.16
C VAL A 235 -0.83 -18.22 8.60
N LEU A 236 -1.76 -18.33 7.65
CA LEU A 236 -3.18 -18.44 7.97
C LEU A 236 -3.55 -19.80 8.54
N ASN A 237 -2.94 -20.89 8.06
CA ASN A 237 -3.17 -22.22 8.64
C ASN A 237 -2.72 -22.22 10.11
N TYR A 238 -1.51 -21.75 10.39
CA TYR A 238 -1.03 -21.63 11.76
C TYR A 238 -1.96 -20.78 12.63
N TYR A 239 -2.40 -19.62 12.12
CA TYR A 239 -3.31 -18.73 12.85
C TYR A 239 -4.65 -19.42 13.17
N LEU A 240 -5.27 -20.05 12.17
CA LEU A 240 -6.58 -20.73 12.33
C LEU A 240 -6.53 -21.93 13.25
N GLU A 241 -5.37 -22.63 13.31
CA GLU A 241 -5.16 -23.74 14.25
C GLU A 241 -4.98 -23.27 15.70
N HIS A 242 -4.56 -22.04 15.92
CA HIS A 242 -4.15 -21.51 17.23
C HIS A 242 -4.99 -20.32 17.71
N MET A 243 -6.02 -19.90 16.95
CA MET A 243 -6.81 -18.71 17.28
C MET A 243 -7.59 -18.84 18.60
N ASP A 244 -7.87 -20.06 19.04
CA ASP A 244 -8.59 -20.33 20.29
C ASP A 244 -7.64 -20.53 21.49
N LEU A 245 -6.32 -20.45 21.26
CA LEU A 245 -5.32 -20.56 22.32
C LEU A 245 -5.07 -19.21 22.98
N ASP A 246 -4.95 -19.19 24.29
CA ASP A 246 -4.50 -18.02 25.01
C ASP A 246 -3.07 -17.64 24.57
N SER A 247 -2.74 -16.35 24.59
CA SER A 247 -1.43 -15.84 24.18
C SER A 247 -0.26 -16.46 24.96
N GLU A 248 -0.51 -16.98 26.16
CA GLU A 248 0.48 -17.70 26.97
C GLU A 248 0.83 -19.08 26.38
N ASP A 249 -0.10 -19.70 25.65
CA ASP A 249 0.10 -21.02 25.00
C ASP A 249 0.88 -20.91 23.67
N ILE A 250 0.88 -19.72 23.06
CA ILE A 250 1.53 -19.46 21.75
C ILE A 250 2.93 -18.89 21.91
N MET A 251 3.17 -18.12 22.98
CA MET A 251 4.47 -17.49 23.25
C MET A 251 5.32 -18.36 24.20
N PRO A 252 6.60 -18.60 23.88
CA PRO A 252 7.49 -19.23 24.84
C PRO A 252 7.59 -18.37 26.09
N PRO A 253 7.56 -18.97 27.31
CA PRO A 253 7.52 -18.26 28.58
C PRO A 253 8.81 -17.50 28.93
N SER A 254 9.80 -17.49 28.06
CA SER A 254 11.05 -16.75 28.25
C SER A 254 11.24 -15.74 27.13
N ASN A 255 11.21 -14.47 27.48
CA ASN A 255 11.57 -13.39 26.61
C ASN A 255 13.08 -13.42 26.36
N ALA A 256 13.54 -14.16 25.35
CA ALA A 256 14.97 -14.34 25.02
C ALA A 256 15.64 -13.05 24.49
N LEU A 257 14.94 -11.92 24.49
CA LEU A 257 15.45 -10.60 24.08
C LEU A 257 15.84 -9.70 25.26
N ALA A 258 15.87 -10.20 26.48
CA ALA A 258 16.25 -9.44 27.66
C ALA A 258 17.77 -9.64 28.03
N TYR A 259 18.66 -9.45 27.01
CA TYR A 259 20.10 -9.22 27.26
C TYR A 259 20.70 -8.39 26.13
#